data_18963fd6cb838cb2a2527c1363cfe241
#
_entry.id   18963fd6cb838cb2a2527c1363cfe241
#
_cell.length_a   1.000
_cell.length_b   1.000
_cell.length_c   1.000
_cell.angle_alpha   90.00
_cell.angle_beta   90.00
_cell.angle_gamma   90.00
#
_symmetry.space_group_name_H-M   'P 1'
#
loop_
_entity.id
_entity.type
_entity.pdbx_description
1 polymer ?
#
loop_
_entity_poly.entity_id
_entity_poly.type
_entity_poly.pdbx_seq_one_letter_code
_entity_poly.pdbx_strand_id
1 'polypeptide(L)'
;MTAPDVESIWAVVVTRRRAELLADGLAVLAKQTRRPDHLVVVDNGPDEATREVVEACGLPSTYLPSQHNLGGAGGYALGMLTALAHGADWLWMADDDGRPADEHVLATLLEVARRRGLAEVSPVITNAADPEKLAFPLRRGLSWKRRRSELDGFGDGELMPGIAHLFNGALFRASTLDVVGVPDLRLFVRGDEVELHRRLMRSGLPYGTCLTTAYVHPDGSDEFKPMLGGRLHAQDPGDATKRYFTYRNRGYLLAQPGLRKLGAIEHLRFGWYFLVERRDVAAMREWLRLVRMGRRERFRRP
;
A
#
# COMPACT_ATOMS: atom_id res chain seq x y z
N MET A 1 5.21 38.10 15.10
CA MET A 1 5.60 36.98 14.24
C MET A 1 5.33 35.70 15.03
N THR A 2 4.20 35.03 14.81
CA THR A 2 3.97 33.70 15.34
C THR A 2 5.03 32.77 14.75
N ALA A 3 5.66 31.91 15.57
CA ALA A 3 6.54 30.86 15.09
C ALA A 3 5.78 30.10 13.99
N PRO A 4 6.45 29.68 12.90
CA PRO A 4 5.77 28.86 11.90
C PRO A 4 5.19 27.64 12.61
N ASP A 5 3.87 27.43 12.47
CA ASP A 5 3.21 26.25 13.00
C ASP A 5 3.97 25.02 12.45
N VAL A 6 4.59 24.29 13.36
CA VAL A 6 5.32 23.07 12.99
C VAL A 6 4.27 22.04 12.62
N GLU A 7 4.13 21.76 11.32
CA GLU A 7 3.17 20.75 10.84
C GLU A 7 3.40 19.41 11.54
N SER A 8 2.33 18.86 12.08
CA SER A 8 2.34 17.57 12.80
C SER A 8 2.30 16.40 11.84
N ILE A 9 3.11 15.36 12.10
CA ILE A 9 3.17 14.15 11.31
C ILE A 9 2.75 12.98 12.18
N TRP A 10 1.69 12.29 11.78
CA TRP A 10 1.21 11.09 12.45
C TRP A 10 1.56 9.84 11.63
N ALA A 11 2.32 8.92 12.21
CA ALA A 11 2.54 7.61 11.59
C ALA A 11 1.33 6.69 11.87
N VAL A 12 0.89 5.95 10.86
CA VAL A 12 -0.19 4.97 10.97
C VAL A 12 0.35 3.61 10.58
N VAL A 13 0.32 2.66 11.51
CA VAL A 13 0.77 1.27 11.30
C VAL A 13 -0.39 0.32 11.54
N VAL A 14 -0.57 -0.66 10.65
CA VAL A 14 -1.55 -1.72 10.82
C VAL A 14 -0.83 -3.03 11.05
N THR A 15 -1.19 -3.74 12.10
CA THR A 15 -0.57 -5.03 12.46
C THR A 15 -1.60 -6.10 12.78
N ARG A 16 -1.17 -7.35 12.78
CA ARG A 16 -1.94 -8.49 13.25
C ARG A 16 -1.05 -9.65 13.67
N ARG A 17 -0.85 -9.85 14.98
CA ARG A 17 -0.09 -10.98 15.53
C ARG A 17 1.34 -11.10 14.97
N ARG A 18 2.03 -9.99 14.84
CA ARG A 18 3.40 -9.88 14.31
C ARG A 18 4.25 -8.95 15.16
N ALA A 19 4.21 -9.12 16.49
CA ALA A 19 4.86 -8.22 17.44
C ALA A 19 6.37 -8.02 17.13
N GLU A 20 7.09 -9.07 16.75
CA GLU A 20 8.53 -9.00 16.43
C GLU A 20 8.79 -8.12 15.20
N LEU A 21 8.06 -8.32 14.10
CA LEU A 21 8.21 -7.49 12.89
C LEU A 21 7.82 -6.04 13.15
N LEU A 22 6.74 -5.84 13.93
CA LEU A 22 6.33 -4.52 14.37
C LEU A 22 7.43 -3.83 15.17
N ALA A 23 8.05 -4.53 16.13
CA ALA A 23 9.13 -3.98 16.94
C ALA A 23 10.31 -3.49 16.10
N ASP A 24 10.73 -4.30 15.12
CA ASP A 24 11.80 -3.93 14.18
C ASP A 24 11.44 -2.67 13.36
N GLY A 25 10.21 -2.61 12.85
CA GLY A 25 9.72 -1.44 12.11
C GLY A 25 9.67 -0.18 12.98
N LEU A 26 9.06 -0.27 14.17
CA LEU A 26 8.93 0.87 15.09
C LEU A 26 10.28 1.38 15.59
N ALA A 27 11.27 0.51 15.79
CA ALA A 27 12.62 0.91 16.17
C ALA A 27 13.28 1.81 15.10
N VAL A 28 13.02 1.59 13.81
CA VAL A 28 13.52 2.45 12.72
C VAL A 28 12.70 3.73 12.59
N LEU A 29 11.38 3.67 12.80
CA LEU A 29 10.53 4.87 12.82
C LEU A 29 10.96 5.84 13.94
N ALA A 30 11.27 5.30 15.12
CA ALA A 30 11.69 6.09 16.27
C ALA A 30 13.06 6.77 16.09
N LYS A 31 13.90 6.26 15.18
CA LYS A 31 15.25 6.80 14.90
C LYS A 31 15.28 7.80 13.73
N GLN A 32 14.15 8.09 13.10
CA GLN A 32 14.12 9.05 12.00
C GLN A 32 14.62 10.45 12.44
N THR A 33 15.41 11.11 11.60
CA THR A 33 15.91 12.49 11.85
C THR A 33 14.77 13.50 11.94
N ARG A 34 13.69 13.33 11.16
CA ARG A 34 12.36 13.90 11.41
C ARG A 34 11.48 12.77 11.97
N ARG A 35 11.36 12.68 13.27
CA ARG A 35 10.49 11.70 13.93
C ARG A 35 9.02 12.05 13.68
N PRO A 36 8.12 11.06 13.54
CA PRO A 36 6.71 11.35 13.63
C PRO A 36 6.38 11.92 15.02
N ASP A 37 5.44 12.85 15.06
CA ASP A 37 5.03 13.48 16.33
C ASP A 37 4.12 12.56 17.13
N HIS A 38 3.41 11.66 16.45
CA HIS A 38 2.55 10.64 17.05
C HIS A 38 2.51 9.38 16.20
N LEU A 39 2.31 8.24 16.84
CA LEU A 39 2.14 6.93 16.23
C LEU A 39 0.75 6.37 16.55
N VAL A 40 0.00 5.95 15.53
CA VAL A 40 -1.22 5.17 15.70
C VAL A 40 -0.96 3.74 15.24
N VAL A 41 -1.11 2.79 16.13
CA VAL A 41 -1.03 1.35 15.78
C VAL A 41 -2.40 0.72 15.86
N VAL A 42 -2.92 0.27 14.73
CA VAL A 42 -4.18 -0.48 14.65
C VAL A 42 -3.88 -1.96 14.66
N ASP A 43 -4.26 -2.65 15.73
CA ASP A 43 -4.04 -4.08 15.88
C ASP A 43 -5.31 -4.88 15.55
N ASN A 44 -5.28 -5.62 14.46
CA ASN A 44 -6.36 -6.46 13.95
C ASN A 44 -6.44 -7.85 14.59
N GLY A 45 -5.68 -8.11 15.62
CA GLY A 45 -5.67 -9.36 16.36
C GLY A 45 -4.97 -9.19 17.69
N PRO A 46 -5.56 -8.35 18.59
CA PRO A 46 -4.87 -7.82 19.75
C PRO A 46 -4.33 -8.92 20.66
N ASP A 47 -3.08 -8.75 21.04
CA ASP A 47 -2.39 -9.54 22.05
C ASP A 47 -1.48 -8.64 22.90
N GLU A 48 -1.04 -9.17 24.04
CA GLU A 48 -0.24 -8.42 25.01
C GLU A 48 1.15 -8.06 24.44
N ALA A 49 1.78 -8.98 23.70
CA ALA A 49 3.10 -8.74 23.12
C ALA A 49 3.08 -7.54 22.14
N THR A 50 2.04 -7.41 21.34
CA THR A 50 1.86 -6.26 20.44
C THR A 50 1.69 -4.96 21.22
N ARG A 51 0.92 -4.97 22.31
CA ARG A 51 0.72 -3.82 23.19
C ARG A 51 2.05 -3.37 23.80
N GLU A 52 2.80 -4.29 24.42
CA GLU A 52 4.09 -4.01 25.05
C GLU A 52 5.08 -3.39 24.05
N VAL A 53 5.12 -3.89 22.80
CA VAL A 53 5.96 -3.33 21.74
C VAL A 53 5.59 -1.87 21.44
N VAL A 54 4.29 -1.56 21.37
CA VAL A 54 3.84 -0.18 21.10
C VAL A 54 4.17 0.74 22.26
N GLU A 55 3.96 0.31 23.51
CA GLU A 55 4.26 1.09 24.71
C GLU A 55 5.76 1.37 24.87
N ALA A 56 6.61 0.41 24.44
CA ALA A 56 8.06 0.52 24.55
C ALA A 56 8.73 1.23 23.36
N CYS A 57 8.00 1.61 22.29
CA CYS A 57 8.60 2.10 21.04
C CYS A 57 9.29 3.47 21.13
N GLY A 58 9.11 4.22 22.23
CA GLY A 58 9.73 5.51 22.47
C GLY A 58 9.15 6.67 21.64
N LEU A 59 7.97 6.49 21.06
CA LEU A 59 7.17 7.52 20.39
C LEU A 59 5.88 7.77 21.19
N PRO A 60 5.37 9.00 21.22
CA PRO A 60 3.99 9.23 21.63
C PRO A 60 3.08 8.35 20.77
N SER A 61 2.26 7.51 21.39
CA SER A 61 1.52 6.49 20.64
C SER A 61 0.09 6.30 21.11
N THR A 62 -0.77 5.89 20.19
CA THR A 62 -2.13 5.41 20.44
C THR A 62 -2.24 3.97 19.93
N TYR A 63 -2.45 3.03 20.85
CA TYR A 63 -2.74 1.64 20.50
C TYR A 63 -4.25 1.44 20.34
N LEU A 64 -4.67 0.95 19.18
CA LEU A 64 -6.08 0.72 18.82
C LEU A 64 -6.33 -0.79 18.63
N PRO A 65 -6.65 -1.53 19.69
CA PRO A 65 -6.99 -2.95 19.60
C PRO A 65 -8.37 -3.13 18.96
N SER A 66 -8.44 -3.80 17.82
CA SER A 66 -9.71 -4.11 17.17
C SER A 66 -10.23 -5.49 17.58
N GLN A 67 -11.43 -5.56 18.13
CA GLN A 67 -12.08 -6.82 18.50
C GLN A 67 -12.41 -7.71 17.29
N HIS A 68 -12.47 -7.10 16.11
CA HIS A 68 -12.67 -7.80 14.84
C HIS A 68 -11.51 -7.53 13.88
N ASN A 69 -11.09 -8.55 13.15
CA ASN A 69 -10.13 -8.32 12.08
C ASN A 69 -10.77 -7.46 10.96
N LEU A 70 -10.31 -6.22 10.84
CA LEU A 70 -10.76 -5.25 9.85
C LEU A 70 -10.05 -5.42 8.50
N GLY A 71 -8.99 -6.24 8.45
CA GLY A 71 -8.07 -6.32 7.32
C GLY A 71 -7.21 -5.06 7.17
N GLY A 72 -6.36 -5.02 6.15
CA GLY A 72 -5.55 -3.83 5.87
C GLY A 72 -6.44 -2.61 5.57
N ALA A 73 -7.44 -2.76 4.70
CA ALA A 73 -8.35 -1.69 4.33
C ALA A 73 -9.02 -1.01 5.54
N GLY A 74 -9.61 -1.80 6.43
CA GLY A 74 -10.29 -1.25 7.60
C GLY A 74 -9.31 -0.76 8.67
N GLY A 75 -8.15 -1.40 8.83
CA GLY A 75 -7.10 -0.95 9.75
C GLY A 75 -6.56 0.42 9.36
N TYR A 76 -6.18 0.60 8.10
CA TYR A 76 -5.72 1.91 7.62
C TYR A 76 -6.82 2.97 7.68
N ALA A 77 -8.06 2.63 7.32
CA ALA A 77 -9.18 3.58 7.43
C ALA A 77 -9.35 4.07 8.87
N LEU A 78 -9.31 3.17 9.86
CA LEU A 78 -9.42 3.52 11.28
C LEU A 78 -8.24 4.39 11.73
N GLY A 79 -7.01 4.01 11.41
CA GLY A 79 -5.81 4.76 11.78
C GLY A 79 -5.79 6.16 11.15
N MET A 80 -6.11 6.27 9.86
CA MET A 80 -6.21 7.56 9.15
C MET A 80 -7.26 8.48 9.78
N LEU A 81 -8.46 7.96 10.04
CA LEU A 81 -9.53 8.74 10.67
C LEU A 81 -9.16 9.17 12.10
N THR A 82 -8.45 8.32 12.85
CA THR A 82 -7.95 8.68 14.18
C THR A 82 -6.95 9.83 14.09
N ALA A 83 -5.97 9.76 13.21
CA ALA A 83 -5.00 10.83 13.02
C ALA A 83 -5.67 12.16 12.59
N LEU A 84 -6.60 12.11 11.64
CA LEU A 84 -7.38 13.28 11.21
C LEU A 84 -8.19 13.89 12.35
N ALA A 85 -8.87 13.05 13.15
CA ALA A 85 -9.69 13.53 14.27
C ALA A 85 -8.87 14.24 15.35
N HIS A 86 -7.56 13.99 15.41
CA HIS A 86 -6.62 14.64 16.33
C HIS A 86 -5.82 15.78 15.67
N GLY A 87 -6.16 16.16 14.44
CA GLY A 87 -5.57 17.34 13.78
C GLY A 87 -4.19 17.10 13.16
N ALA A 88 -3.91 15.89 12.69
CA ALA A 88 -2.69 15.61 11.93
C ALA A 88 -2.64 16.45 10.65
N ASP A 89 -1.49 17.10 10.35
CA ASP A 89 -1.25 17.78 9.07
C ASP A 89 -0.77 16.82 7.99
N TRP A 90 -0.04 15.80 8.41
CA TRP A 90 0.51 14.74 7.55
C TRP A 90 0.30 13.37 8.16
N LEU A 91 0.01 12.38 7.31
CA LEU A 91 -0.12 10.98 7.68
C LEU A 91 0.97 10.17 6.98
N TRP A 92 1.82 9.48 7.75
CA TRP A 92 2.85 8.60 7.24
C TRP A 92 2.42 7.13 7.38
N MET A 93 2.14 6.50 6.27
CA MET A 93 1.57 5.15 6.23
C MET A 93 2.65 4.09 6.25
N ALA A 94 2.54 3.11 7.12
CA ALA A 94 3.48 2.00 7.23
C ALA A 94 2.76 0.65 7.41
N ASP A 95 3.38 -0.43 6.95
CA ASP A 95 2.97 -1.80 7.22
C ASP A 95 3.86 -2.42 8.32
N ASP A 96 3.40 -3.48 8.98
CA ASP A 96 4.13 -4.10 10.09
C ASP A 96 5.36 -4.90 9.63
N ASP A 97 5.46 -5.26 8.35
CA ASP A 97 6.58 -6.01 7.76
C ASP A 97 7.49 -5.15 6.85
N GLY A 98 7.24 -3.86 6.79
CA GLY A 98 8.08 -2.90 6.09
C GLY A 98 8.73 -1.89 7.04
N ARG A 99 9.82 -1.23 6.57
CA ARG A 99 10.50 -0.19 7.35
C ARG A 99 11.23 0.82 6.46
N PRO A 100 11.45 2.05 6.92
CA PRO A 100 12.33 3.01 6.24
C PRO A 100 13.72 2.40 5.98
N ALA A 101 14.33 2.69 4.84
CA ALA A 101 15.65 2.17 4.49
C ALA A 101 16.77 2.78 5.34
N ASP A 102 16.57 4.02 5.79
CA ASP A 102 17.50 4.77 6.64
C ASP A 102 16.76 5.78 7.53
N GLU A 103 17.50 6.57 8.30
CA GLU A 103 16.97 7.54 9.25
C GLU A 103 16.48 8.85 8.62
N HIS A 104 16.66 9.06 7.31
CA HIS A 104 16.32 10.29 6.61
C HIS A 104 15.04 10.20 5.76
N VAL A 105 14.42 9.03 5.67
CA VAL A 105 13.30 8.77 4.76
C VAL A 105 12.17 9.77 4.96
N LEU A 106 11.68 9.95 6.18
CA LEU A 106 10.57 10.86 6.46
C LEU A 106 10.94 12.33 6.20
N ALA A 107 12.15 12.75 6.57
CA ALA A 107 12.63 14.09 6.30
C ALA A 107 12.68 14.39 4.80
N THR A 108 13.21 13.46 4.00
CA THR A 108 13.31 13.57 2.55
C THR A 108 11.91 13.64 1.90
N LEU A 109 11.00 12.76 2.29
CA LEU A 109 9.63 12.76 1.77
C LEU A 109 8.91 14.08 2.07
N LEU A 110 9.02 14.58 3.30
CA LEU A 110 8.39 15.82 3.71
C LEU A 110 8.95 17.03 2.94
N GLU A 111 10.27 17.09 2.78
CA GLU A 111 10.93 18.14 2.00
C GLU A 111 10.46 18.15 0.55
N VAL A 112 10.47 17.00 -0.11
CA VAL A 112 10.02 16.86 -1.50
C VAL A 112 8.53 17.21 -1.63
N ALA A 113 7.69 16.73 -0.71
CA ALA A 113 6.26 17.03 -0.72
C ALA A 113 5.97 18.52 -0.58
N ARG A 114 6.63 19.20 0.36
CA ARG A 114 6.47 20.64 0.57
C ARG A 114 6.95 21.45 -0.62
N ARG A 115 8.16 21.18 -1.09
CA ARG A 115 8.80 21.92 -2.19
C ARG A 115 8.03 21.80 -3.49
N ARG A 116 7.42 20.63 -3.74
CA ARG A 116 6.67 20.33 -4.97
C ARG A 116 5.15 20.46 -4.83
N GLY A 117 4.66 20.79 -3.64
CA GLY A 117 3.22 20.93 -3.39
C GLY A 117 2.46 19.61 -3.56
N LEU A 118 3.06 18.47 -3.18
CA LEU A 118 2.44 17.16 -3.37
C LEU A 118 1.35 16.89 -2.32
N ALA A 119 0.29 16.27 -2.76
CA ALA A 119 -0.78 15.74 -1.92
C ALA A 119 -0.40 14.37 -1.30
N GLU A 120 0.43 13.62 -2.02
CA GLU A 120 1.00 12.36 -1.58
C GLU A 120 2.40 12.18 -2.18
N VAL A 121 3.31 11.58 -1.40
CA VAL A 121 4.60 11.12 -1.90
C VAL A 121 4.96 9.77 -1.28
N SER A 122 5.31 8.82 -2.12
CA SER A 122 5.79 7.49 -1.72
C SER A 122 7.30 7.37 -1.90
N PRO A 123 8.01 6.57 -1.10
CA PRO A 123 9.40 6.16 -1.38
C PRO A 123 9.43 5.06 -2.46
N VAL A 124 10.62 4.73 -2.96
CA VAL A 124 10.84 3.51 -3.74
C VAL A 124 10.76 2.31 -2.81
N ILE A 125 9.97 1.28 -3.15
CA ILE A 125 9.86 0.08 -2.33
C ILE A 125 10.87 -0.95 -2.79
N THR A 126 11.90 -1.19 -1.96
CA THR A 126 13.00 -2.13 -2.23
C THR A 126 12.84 -3.43 -1.45
N ASN A 127 13.40 -4.49 -1.99
CA ASN A 127 13.39 -5.81 -1.36
C ASN A 127 14.34 -5.86 -0.16
N ALA A 128 13.89 -6.44 0.94
CA ALA A 128 14.67 -6.56 2.18
C ALA A 128 15.94 -7.40 2.02
N ALA A 129 15.96 -8.38 1.12
CA ALA A 129 17.11 -9.25 0.87
C ALA A 129 18.06 -8.71 -0.22
N ASP A 130 17.58 -7.85 -1.12
CA ASP A 130 18.34 -7.26 -2.21
C ASP A 130 17.84 -5.83 -2.46
N PRO A 131 18.48 -4.78 -1.90
CA PRO A 131 18.04 -3.38 -2.03
C PRO A 131 18.04 -2.84 -3.48
N GLU A 132 18.74 -3.49 -4.40
CA GLU A 132 18.70 -3.17 -5.82
C GLU A 132 17.46 -3.73 -6.53
N LYS A 133 16.78 -4.71 -5.93
CA LYS A 133 15.54 -5.27 -6.43
C LYS A 133 14.36 -4.51 -5.85
N LEU A 134 13.36 -4.23 -6.68
CA LEU A 134 12.07 -3.70 -6.19
C LEU A 134 11.28 -4.83 -5.50
N ALA A 135 10.71 -4.55 -4.32
CA ALA A 135 9.83 -5.50 -3.64
C ALA A 135 8.55 -5.77 -4.45
N PHE A 136 8.09 -4.74 -5.17
CA PHE A 136 6.96 -4.83 -6.09
C PHE A 136 7.40 -4.33 -7.48
N PRO A 137 7.29 -5.17 -8.53
CA PRO A 137 7.64 -4.74 -9.88
C PRO A 137 6.76 -3.58 -10.33
N LEU A 138 7.37 -2.50 -10.83
CA LEU A 138 6.64 -1.35 -11.36
C LEU A 138 6.33 -1.57 -12.85
N ARG A 139 5.08 -1.32 -13.22
CA ARG A 139 4.65 -1.38 -14.62
C ARG A 139 4.44 0.01 -15.20
N ARG A 140 5.12 0.31 -16.30
CA ARG A 140 4.86 1.51 -17.10
C ARG A 140 4.59 1.10 -18.56
N GLY A 141 3.34 1.23 -18.98
CA GLY A 141 2.91 0.74 -20.29
C GLY A 141 3.04 -0.78 -20.39
N LEU A 142 3.85 -1.27 -21.33
CA LEU A 142 4.17 -2.68 -21.52
C LEU A 142 5.47 -3.12 -20.82
N SER A 143 6.23 -2.17 -20.25
CA SER A 143 7.51 -2.45 -19.60
C SER A 143 7.33 -2.70 -18.11
N TRP A 144 7.97 -3.75 -17.60
CA TRP A 144 8.09 -4.06 -16.18
C TRP A 144 9.47 -3.70 -15.68
N LYS A 145 9.56 -2.94 -14.61
CA LYS A 145 10.79 -2.57 -13.92
C LYS A 145 10.87 -3.37 -12.64
N ARG A 146 12.01 -4.02 -12.44
CA ARG A 146 12.25 -4.94 -11.31
C ARG A 146 13.44 -4.53 -10.45
N ARG A 147 14.27 -3.61 -10.96
CA ARG A 147 15.48 -3.12 -10.28
C ARG A 147 15.41 -1.61 -10.10
N ARG A 148 16.04 -1.13 -9.05
CA ARG A 148 16.13 0.31 -8.74
C ARG A 148 16.80 1.08 -9.87
N SER A 149 17.90 0.57 -10.40
CA SER A 149 18.61 1.17 -11.55
C SER A 149 17.77 1.30 -12.82
N GLU A 150 16.72 0.51 -12.97
CA GLU A 150 15.79 0.65 -14.10
C GLU A 150 14.83 1.83 -13.95
N LEU A 151 14.83 2.51 -12.79
CA LEU A 151 14.05 3.72 -12.54
C LEU A 151 14.82 4.98 -12.94
N ASP A 152 16.12 4.88 -13.22
CA ASP A 152 16.93 5.98 -13.72
C ASP A 152 16.32 6.51 -15.04
N GLY A 153 16.17 7.82 -15.13
CA GLY A 153 15.52 8.46 -16.28
C GLY A 153 13.98 8.46 -16.26
N PHE A 154 13.34 7.95 -15.21
CA PHE A 154 11.92 8.21 -14.97
C PHE A 154 11.74 9.53 -14.20
N GLY A 155 10.75 10.31 -14.62
CA GLY A 155 10.55 11.63 -14.03
C GLY A 155 11.72 12.58 -14.33
N ASP A 156 12.09 13.35 -13.31
CA ASP A 156 13.19 14.33 -13.37
C ASP A 156 14.42 13.92 -12.55
N GLY A 157 14.54 12.63 -12.22
CA GLY A 157 15.61 12.08 -11.38
C GLY A 157 15.32 12.11 -9.88
N GLU A 158 14.36 12.91 -9.42
CA GLU A 158 13.95 12.98 -8.03
C GLU A 158 12.53 12.46 -7.81
N LEU A 159 11.58 12.81 -8.68
CA LEU A 159 10.18 12.42 -8.57
C LEU A 159 9.70 11.70 -9.82
N MET A 160 9.08 10.55 -9.64
CA MET A 160 8.33 9.83 -10.66
C MET A 160 6.84 10.09 -10.47
N PRO A 161 6.22 11.01 -11.26
CA PRO A 161 4.83 11.39 -11.05
C PRO A 161 3.85 10.30 -11.46
N GLY A 162 2.71 10.23 -10.76
CA GLY A 162 1.57 9.38 -11.13
C GLY A 162 1.73 7.90 -10.77
N ILE A 163 2.75 7.54 -10.00
CA ILE A 163 2.95 6.21 -9.41
C ILE A 163 3.14 6.37 -7.91
N ALA A 164 2.47 5.55 -7.12
CA ALA A 164 2.55 5.56 -5.67
C ALA A 164 2.28 4.18 -5.07
N HIS A 165 2.93 3.90 -3.94
CA HIS A 165 2.67 2.76 -3.06
C HIS A 165 2.16 3.29 -1.72
N LEU A 166 0.85 3.26 -1.51
CA LEU A 166 0.17 4.10 -0.52
C LEU A 166 0.29 3.62 0.94
N PHE A 167 0.70 2.37 1.17
CA PHE A 167 0.77 1.80 2.53
C PHE A 167 2.19 1.42 2.96
N ASN A 168 3.17 1.66 2.10
CA ASN A 168 4.57 1.32 2.35
C ASN A 168 5.44 2.58 2.42
N GLY A 169 5.32 3.32 3.50
CA GLY A 169 6.10 4.54 3.72
C GLY A 169 5.54 5.79 3.03
N ALA A 170 4.33 5.76 2.46
CA ALA A 170 3.73 6.93 1.81
C ALA A 170 3.37 8.02 2.81
N LEU A 171 3.65 9.26 2.45
CA LEU A 171 3.33 10.45 3.20
C LEU A 171 2.20 11.22 2.52
N PHE A 172 1.05 11.32 3.18
CA PHE A 172 -0.12 12.07 2.72
C PHE A 172 -0.25 13.39 3.44
N ARG A 173 -0.53 14.47 2.72
CA ARG A 173 -1.10 15.67 3.33
C ARG A 173 -2.52 15.35 3.82
N ALA A 174 -2.87 15.71 5.04
CA ALA A 174 -4.18 15.38 5.63
C ALA A 174 -5.36 15.82 4.76
N SER A 175 -5.30 17.04 4.21
CA SER A 175 -6.33 17.58 3.31
C SER A 175 -6.52 16.76 2.01
N THR A 176 -5.59 15.89 1.65
CA THR A 176 -5.78 14.95 0.54
C THR A 176 -6.95 14.01 0.81
N LEU A 177 -7.12 13.61 2.08
CA LEU A 177 -8.17 12.67 2.48
C LEU A 177 -9.57 13.30 2.43
N ASP A 178 -9.70 14.63 2.47
CA ASP A 178 -10.97 15.31 2.22
C ASP A 178 -11.48 15.08 0.79
N VAL A 179 -10.55 14.89 -0.15
CA VAL A 179 -10.85 14.68 -1.57
C VAL A 179 -10.95 13.20 -1.93
N VAL A 180 -9.98 12.39 -1.46
CA VAL A 180 -9.92 10.97 -1.85
C VAL A 180 -10.56 10.04 -0.82
N GLY A 181 -10.81 10.48 0.40
CA GLY A 181 -11.31 9.65 1.50
C GLY A 181 -10.27 8.64 1.99
N VAL A 182 -10.72 7.72 2.83
CA VAL A 182 -9.93 6.61 3.39
C VAL A 182 -10.15 5.32 2.60
N PRO A 183 -9.34 4.26 2.80
CA PRO A 183 -9.53 2.97 2.14
C PRO A 183 -10.95 2.40 2.33
N ASP A 184 -11.48 1.74 1.28
CA ASP A 184 -12.79 1.10 1.33
C ASP A 184 -12.72 -0.21 2.15
N LEU A 185 -13.19 -0.16 3.37
CA LEU A 185 -13.17 -1.29 4.32
C LEU A 185 -13.87 -2.56 3.80
N ARG A 186 -14.75 -2.45 2.78
CA ARG A 186 -15.42 -3.60 2.14
C ARG A 186 -14.43 -4.50 1.41
N LEU A 187 -13.30 -3.96 0.97
CA LEU A 187 -12.25 -4.70 0.29
C LEU A 187 -11.51 -5.66 1.25
N PHE A 188 -11.40 -5.30 2.52
CA PHE A 188 -10.77 -6.06 3.58
C PHE A 188 -9.25 -6.15 3.43
N VAL A 189 -8.77 -6.84 2.40
CA VAL A 189 -7.35 -6.98 2.03
C VAL A 189 -7.25 -7.19 0.52
N ARG A 190 -6.17 -6.72 -0.08
CA ARG A 190 -5.91 -6.78 -1.53
C ARG A 190 -6.84 -5.88 -2.37
N GLY A 191 -6.24 -5.03 -3.15
CA GLY A 191 -6.95 -4.13 -4.04
C GLY A 191 -7.47 -2.84 -3.40
N ASP A 192 -7.42 -2.71 -2.09
CA ASP A 192 -7.71 -1.50 -1.31
C ASP A 192 -6.74 -0.36 -1.67
N GLU A 193 -5.45 -0.66 -1.75
CA GLU A 193 -4.44 0.29 -2.24
C GLU A 193 -4.72 0.73 -3.68
N VAL A 194 -5.03 -0.21 -4.57
CA VAL A 194 -5.35 0.08 -5.99
C VAL A 194 -6.62 0.94 -6.09
N GLU A 195 -7.61 0.72 -5.22
CA GLU A 195 -8.83 1.49 -5.17
C GLU A 195 -8.57 2.93 -4.69
N LEU A 196 -7.82 3.10 -3.61
CA LEU A 196 -7.43 4.40 -3.09
C LEU A 196 -6.56 5.16 -4.12
N HIS A 197 -5.56 4.50 -4.71
CA HIS A 197 -4.73 5.07 -5.77
C HIS A 197 -5.55 5.51 -6.99
N ARG A 198 -6.56 4.73 -7.37
CA ARG A 198 -7.50 5.12 -8.43
C ARG A 198 -8.24 6.43 -8.09
N ARG A 199 -8.67 6.62 -6.84
CA ARG A 199 -9.30 7.88 -6.40
C ARG A 199 -8.30 9.02 -6.42
N LEU A 200 -7.09 8.81 -5.92
CA LEU A 200 -6.00 9.78 -5.96
C LEU A 200 -5.66 10.20 -7.42
N MET A 201 -5.48 9.25 -8.31
CA MET A 201 -5.24 9.52 -9.73
C MET A 201 -6.37 10.34 -10.38
N ARG A 202 -7.62 10.13 -9.98
CA ARG A 202 -8.78 10.84 -10.54
C ARG A 202 -9.06 12.19 -9.89
N SER A 203 -8.50 12.46 -8.75
CA SER A 203 -8.64 13.75 -8.05
C SER A 203 -7.94 14.90 -8.77
N GLY A 204 -6.93 14.59 -9.58
CA GLY A 204 -6.07 15.60 -10.20
C GLY A 204 -5.03 16.21 -9.26
N LEU A 205 -4.98 15.76 -7.99
CA LEU A 205 -3.98 16.20 -7.03
C LEU A 205 -2.58 15.73 -7.45
N PRO A 206 -1.52 16.51 -7.23
CA PRO A 206 -0.15 16.11 -7.55
C PRO A 206 0.36 15.07 -6.56
N TYR A 207 0.92 13.96 -7.09
CA TYR A 207 1.47 12.87 -6.29
C TYR A 207 2.54 12.09 -7.08
N GLY A 208 3.36 11.30 -6.37
CA GLY A 208 4.36 10.47 -7.04
C GLY A 208 5.33 9.76 -6.12
N THR A 209 6.24 9.00 -6.72
CA THR A 209 7.30 8.28 -6.01
C THR A 209 8.59 9.10 -5.99
N CYS A 210 9.11 9.38 -4.80
CA CYS A 210 10.42 9.97 -4.57
C CYS A 210 11.50 8.92 -4.86
N LEU A 211 12.35 9.18 -5.85
CA LEU A 211 13.39 8.25 -6.31
C LEU A 211 14.65 8.28 -5.44
N THR A 212 14.83 9.32 -4.62
CA THR A 212 16.04 9.54 -3.80
C THR A 212 15.99 8.83 -2.45
N THR A 213 14.83 8.29 -2.06
CA THR A 213 14.66 7.55 -0.80
C THR A 213 13.93 6.23 -0.99
N ALA A 214 14.06 5.32 -0.03
CA ALA A 214 13.49 3.99 -0.14
C ALA A 214 12.83 3.50 1.15
N TYR A 215 11.91 2.56 0.99
CA TYR A 215 11.28 1.80 2.06
C TYR A 215 11.49 0.31 1.79
N VAL A 216 11.94 -0.41 2.78
CA VAL A 216 12.30 -1.84 2.66
C VAL A 216 11.08 -2.69 3.00
N HIS A 217 10.79 -3.67 2.15
CA HIS A 217 9.67 -4.59 2.31
C HIS A 217 10.07 -6.01 1.87
N PRO A 218 9.50 -7.09 2.43
CA PRO A 218 9.66 -8.45 1.90
C PRO A 218 9.24 -8.57 0.44
N ASP A 219 9.75 -9.59 -0.26
CA ASP A 219 9.42 -9.82 -1.67
C ASP A 219 7.93 -10.14 -1.86
N GLY A 220 7.22 -9.28 -2.58
CA GLY A 220 5.81 -9.46 -2.97
C GLY A 220 5.63 -10.01 -4.38
N SER A 221 6.70 -10.34 -5.09
CA SER A 221 6.67 -10.71 -6.50
C SER A 221 6.14 -12.14 -6.76
N ASP A 222 6.15 -13.03 -5.77
CA ASP A 222 5.78 -14.45 -5.90
C ASP A 222 4.34 -14.68 -6.34
N GLU A 223 3.46 -13.73 -6.12
CA GLU A 223 2.06 -13.80 -6.53
C GLU A 223 1.85 -13.54 -8.03
N PHE A 224 2.86 -12.96 -8.71
CA PHE A 224 2.81 -12.65 -10.13
C PHE A 224 3.37 -13.80 -10.96
N LYS A 225 2.51 -14.75 -11.34
CA LYS A 225 2.90 -15.92 -12.12
C LYS A 225 3.19 -15.52 -13.57
N PRO A 226 4.36 -15.89 -14.11
CA PRO A 226 4.72 -15.57 -15.49
C PRO A 226 3.84 -16.31 -16.48
N MET A 227 3.55 -15.67 -17.62
CA MET A 227 2.77 -16.18 -18.74
C MET A 227 3.46 -15.84 -20.05
N LEU A 228 3.21 -16.60 -21.10
CA LEU A 228 3.76 -16.38 -22.46
C LEU A 228 5.29 -16.16 -22.42
N GLY A 229 6.01 -17.06 -21.73
CA GLY A 229 7.46 -16.95 -21.59
C GLY A 229 7.92 -15.72 -20.78
N GLY A 230 7.11 -15.27 -19.80
CA GLY A 230 7.44 -14.13 -18.93
C GLY A 230 7.08 -12.75 -19.50
N ARG A 231 6.47 -12.69 -20.69
CA ARG A 231 6.02 -11.42 -21.31
C ARG A 231 4.81 -10.81 -20.59
N LEU A 232 3.97 -11.65 -20.02
CA LEU A 232 2.82 -11.24 -19.21
C LEU A 232 2.86 -11.94 -17.86
N HIS A 233 2.05 -11.47 -16.91
CA HIS A 233 1.93 -12.06 -15.58
C HIS A 233 0.46 -12.10 -15.16
N ALA A 234 0.04 -13.19 -14.50
CA ALA A 234 -1.23 -13.28 -13.80
C ALA A 234 -0.98 -13.18 -12.30
N GLN A 235 -1.73 -12.32 -11.59
CA GLN A 235 -1.69 -12.30 -10.14
C GLN A 235 -2.54 -13.44 -9.60
N ASP A 236 -1.87 -14.52 -9.16
CA ASP A 236 -2.49 -15.73 -8.64
C ASP A 236 -1.82 -16.14 -7.32
N PRO A 237 -2.29 -15.62 -6.19
CA PRO A 237 -1.75 -15.97 -4.88
C PRO A 237 -1.91 -17.46 -4.58
N GLY A 238 -0.87 -18.07 -3.99
CA GLY A 238 -0.93 -19.48 -3.54
C GLY A 238 -1.89 -19.69 -2.36
N ASP A 239 -2.00 -18.73 -1.46
CA ASP A 239 -2.94 -18.76 -0.34
C ASP A 239 -4.39 -18.55 -0.80
N ALA A 240 -5.29 -19.45 -0.36
CA ALA A 240 -6.69 -19.44 -0.78
C ALA A 240 -7.45 -18.19 -0.34
N THR A 241 -7.15 -17.66 0.85
CA THR A 241 -7.78 -16.44 1.38
C THR A 241 -7.33 -15.23 0.58
N LYS A 242 -6.02 -15.08 0.37
CA LYS A 242 -5.48 -13.99 -0.47
C LYS A 242 -6.04 -14.05 -1.89
N ARG A 243 -6.10 -15.25 -2.49
CA ARG A 243 -6.65 -15.47 -3.83
C ARG A 243 -8.13 -15.08 -3.91
N TYR A 244 -8.94 -15.47 -2.91
CA TYR A 244 -10.35 -15.08 -2.83
C TYR A 244 -10.52 -13.56 -2.90
N PHE A 245 -9.81 -12.81 -2.03
CA PHE A 245 -9.91 -11.36 -2.02
C PHE A 245 -9.33 -10.73 -3.29
N THR A 246 -8.19 -11.20 -3.79
CA THR A 246 -7.57 -10.71 -5.03
C THR A 246 -8.55 -10.78 -6.19
N TYR A 247 -9.20 -11.91 -6.42
CA TYR A 247 -10.12 -12.07 -7.55
C TYR A 247 -11.44 -11.34 -7.37
N ARG A 248 -12.03 -11.41 -6.16
CA ARG A 248 -13.27 -10.69 -5.86
C ARG A 248 -13.07 -9.18 -6.02
N ASN A 249 -12.04 -8.63 -5.38
CA ASN A 249 -11.79 -7.20 -5.39
C ASN A 249 -11.38 -6.72 -6.77
N ARG A 250 -10.64 -7.54 -7.53
CA ARG A 250 -10.35 -7.24 -8.94
C ARG A 250 -11.62 -7.09 -9.77
N GLY A 251 -12.63 -7.93 -9.52
CA GLY A 251 -13.95 -7.80 -10.15
C GLY A 251 -14.63 -6.47 -9.86
N TYR A 252 -14.59 -6.01 -8.62
CA TYR A 252 -15.08 -4.69 -8.21
C TYR A 252 -14.31 -3.56 -8.90
N LEU A 253 -12.98 -3.60 -8.83
CA LEU A 253 -12.12 -2.59 -9.45
C LEU A 253 -12.34 -2.44 -10.95
N LEU A 254 -12.48 -3.55 -11.68
CA LEU A 254 -12.74 -3.56 -13.12
C LEU A 254 -14.14 -3.03 -13.48
N ALA A 255 -15.04 -2.88 -12.52
CA ALA A 255 -16.32 -2.20 -12.73
C ALA A 255 -16.24 -0.69 -12.52
N GLN A 256 -15.15 -0.18 -11.89
CA GLN A 256 -15.02 1.23 -11.54
C GLN A 256 -14.58 2.10 -12.73
N PRO A 257 -14.99 3.38 -12.75
CA PRO A 257 -14.52 4.34 -13.75
C PRO A 257 -12.98 4.40 -13.80
N GLY A 258 -12.43 4.44 -15.01
CA GLY A 258 -10.97 4.42 -15.25
C GLY A 258 -10.38 3.02 -15.45
N LEU A 259 -10.94 1.97 -14.83
CA LEU A 259 -10.46 0.60 -14.93
C LEU A 259 -11.30 -0.31 -15.84
N ARG A 260 -12.53 0.10 -16.20
CA ARG A 260 -13.47 -0.70 -17.03
C ARG A 260 -12.87 -1.20 -18.34
N LYS A 261 -12.07 -0.34 -19.00
CA LYS A 261 -11.40 -0.68 -20.26
C LYS A 261 -10.41 -1.84 -20.15
N LEU A 262 -9.94 -2.16 -18.95
CA LEU A 262 -9.04 -3.28 -18.70
C LEU A 262 -9.78 -4.61 -18.58
N GLY A 263 -11.10 -4.60 -18.42
CA GLY A 263 -11.89 -5.80 -18.14
C GLY A 263 -11.77 -6.88 -19.22
N ALA A 264 -11.86 -6.51 -20.51
CA ALA A 264 -11.73 -7.48 -21.61
C ALA A 264 -10.33 -8.11 -21.66
N ILE A 265 -9.30 -7.28 -21.53
CA ILE A 265 -7.88 -7.74 -21.50
C ILE A 265 -7.65 -8.67 -20.31
N GLU A 266 -8.22 -8.36 -19.17
CA GLU A 266 -8.12 -9.19 -17.96
C GLU A 266 -8.78 -10.57 -18.16
N HIS A 267 -9.97 -10.62 -18.75
CA HIS A 267 -10.64 -11.88 -19.05
C HIS A 267 -9.86 -12.74 -20.07
N LEU A 268 -9.30 -12.13 -21.12
CA LEU A 268 -8.44 -12.83 -22.07
C LEU A 268 -7.18 -13.37 -21.40
N ARG A 269 -6.52 -12.54 -20.54
CA ARG A 269 -5.30 -12.92 -19.84
C ARG A 269 -5.52 -14.10 -18.90
N PHE A 270 -6.53 -14.04 -18.03
CA PHE A 270 -6.83 -15.14 -17.11
C PHE A 270 -7.43 -16.36 -17.81
N GLY A 271 -8.18 -16.16 -18.91
CA GLY A 271 -8.62 -17.25 -19.76
C GLY A 271 -7.44 -18.02 -20.33
N TRP A 272 -6.46 -17.33 -20.91
CA TRP A 272 -5.22 -17.97 -21.38
C TRP A 272 -4.47 -18.67 -20.24
N TYR A 273 -4.25 -17.97 -19.12
CA TYR A 273 -3.52 -18.50 -17.98
C TYR A 273 -4.12 -19.81 -17.46
N PHE A 274 -5.42 -19.84 -17.19
CA PHE A 274 -6.05 -21.04 -16.63
C PHE A 274 -6.29 -22.14 -17.67
N LEU A 275 -6.76 -21.79 -18.87
CA LEU A 275 -7.22 -22.81 -19.83
C LEU A 275 -6.07 -23.34 -20.71
N VAL A 276 -5.08 -22.52 -21.05
CA VAL A 276 -3.99 -22.93 -21.95
C VAL A 276 -2.76 -23.36 -21.15
N GLU A 277 -2.26 -22.51 -20.22
CA GLU A 277 -1.01 -22.79 -19.52
C GLU A 277 -1.22 -23.75 -18.34
N ARG A 278 -2.23 -23.53 -17.50
CA ARG A 278 -2.50 -24.38 -16.33
C ARG A 278 -3.41 -25.57 -16.63
N ARG A 279 -4.19 -25.51 -17.70
CA ARG A 279 -5.23 -26.51 -18.07
C ARG A 279 -6.19 -26.82 -16.92
N ASP A 280 -6.55 -25.78 -16.16
CA ASP A 280 -7.36 -25.86 -14.94
C ASP A 280 -8.70 -25.12 -15.13
N VAL A 281 -9.69 -25.86 -15.61
CA VAL A 281 -11.05 -25.34 -15.82
C VAL A 281 -11.74 -25.00 -14.49
N ALA A 282 -11.41 -25.71 -13.41
CA ALA A 282 -12.02 -25.47 -12.10
C ALA A 282 -11.57 -24.12 -11.55
N ALA A 283 -10.26 -23.83 -11.60
CA ALA A 283 -9.72 -22.52 -11.21
C ALA A 283 -10.27 -21.38 -12.08
N MET A 284 -10.46 -21.59 -13.39
CA MET A 284 -11.10 -20.61 -14.27
C MET A 284 -12.54 -20.32 -13.85
N ARG A 285 -13.32 -21.34 -13.50
CA ARG A 285 -14.71 -21.18 -13.01
C ARG A 285 -14.75 -20.43 -11.68
N GLU A 286 -13.83 -20.75 -10.77
CA GLU A 286 -13.69 -20.04 -9.48
C GLU A 286 -13.35 -18.57 -9.71
N TRP A 287 -12.36 -18.27 -10.53
CA TRP A 287 -11.99 -16.91 -10.89
C TRP A 287 -13.18 -16.12 -11.46
N LEU A 288 -13.91 -16.67 -12.43
CA LEU A 288 -15.10 -16.05 -13.02
C LEU A 288 -16.18 -15.78 -11.96
N ARG A 289 -16.40 -16.74 -11.04
CA ARG A 289 -17.37 -16.60 -9.95
C ARG A 289 -17.00 -15.44 -9.04
N LEU A 290 -15.75 -15.35 -8.62
CA LEU A 290 -15.27 -14.32 -7.70
C LEU A 290 -15.25 -12.93 -8.36
N VAL A 291 -14.78 -12.83 -9.60
CA VAL A 291 -14.86 -11.58 -10.38
C VAL A 291 -16.31 -11.10 -10.54
N ARG A 292 -17.24 -12.02 -10.82
CA ARG A 292 -18.67 -11.68 -10.90
C ARG A 292 -19.24 -11.21 -9.56
N MET A 293 -18.79 -11.81 -8.44
CA MET A 293 -19.19 -11.35 -7.09
C MET A 293 -18.72 -9.91 -6.85
N GLY A 294 -17.46 -9.60 -7.13
CA GLY A 294 -16.93 -8.24 -6.98
C GLY A 294 -17.65 -7.21 -7.87
N ARG A 295 -17.89 -7.53 -9.15
CA ARG A 295 -18.64 -6.67 -10.08
C ARG A 295 -20.08 -6.37 -9.61
N ARG A 296 -20.67 -7.26 -8.82
CA ARG A 296 -22.00 -7.11 -8.22
C ARG A 296 -21.95 -6.56 -6.80
N GLU A 297 -20.82 -6.07 -6.35
CA GLU A 297 -20.58 -5.54 -5.00
C GLU A 297 -20.99 -6.49 -3.86
N ARG A 298 -20.80 -7.79 -4.07
CA ARG A 298 -21.08 -8.82 -3.06
C ARG A 298 -19.81 -9.04 -2.21
N PHE A 299 -19.63 -8.26 -1.16
CA PHE A 299 -18.46 -8.25 -0.28
C PHE A 299 -18.57 -9.26 0.88
N ARG A 300 -18.97 -10.48 0.62
CA ARG A 300 -18.95 -11.53 1.63
C ARG A 300 -17.50 -11.94 1.92
N ARG A 301 -17.22 -12.27 3.18
CA ARG A 301 -15.97 -12.91 3.57
C ARG A 301 -16.13 -14.42 3.43
N PRO A 302 -15.04 -15.17 3.12
CA PRO A 302 -15.08 -16.63 3.02
C PRO A 302 -15.31 -17.28 4.38
#